data_69a80cbcb6885d2a1f0346afdf5e1520
#
_entry.id   69a80cbcb6885d2a1f0346afdf5e1520
#
_cell.length_a   1.000
_cell.length_b   1.000
_cell.length_c   1.000
_cell.angle_alpha   90.00
_cell.angle_beta   90.00
_cell.angle_gamma   90.00
#
_symmetry.space_group_name_H-M   'P 1'
#
loop_
_entity.id
_entity.type
_entity.pdbx_description
1 polymer ?
#
loop_
_entity_poly.entity_id
_entity_poly.type
_entity_poly.pdbx_seq_one_letter_code
_entity_poly.pdbx_strand_id
1 'polypeptide(L)'
;KNTDNTKEETERPVITLGSDNYPPYIYLNEDGVPTGIDVELATEAFKRMGYQVDVVQINWEKKKELVESGEIDCIMGCFSMEGRLDDYRWAGPYIASRQVVAVNENSDIYKLSDLEGKNLAVQSTTKPEGIFLNRTDERIPKLGNLISLGHRELIYTFLGKGYVDAVAAHEESIVQYMKDYDASFRILEEPLMITGIGVAFAKDDDRGICEQMSQTLEEMRQDGTSLKIIEKYLDDPQKYLEVDDLGY
;
A
#
# COMPACT_ATOMS: atom_id res chain seq x y z
N LYS A 1 30.87 24.61 2.84
CA LYS A 1 29.43 24.85 2.68
C LYS A 1 28.56 23.59 2.86
N ASN A 2 29.14 22.38 2.92
CA ASN A 2 28.38 21.12 3.08
C ASN A 2 28.21 20.67 4.55
N THR A 3 28.86 21.31 5.48
CA THR A 3 28.84 20.94 6.91
C THR A 3 27.63 21.50 7.67
N ASP A 4 27.02 22.57 7.20
CA ASP A 4 25.83 23.16 7.85
C ASP A 4 24.55 22.41 7.56
N ASN A 5 24.38 21.86 6.33
CA ASN A 5 23.18 21.10 5.96
C ASN A 5 23.05 19.77 6.71
N THR A 6 24.16 19.11 7.03
CA THR A 6 24.15 17.84 7.78
C THR A 6 23.85 18.03 9.25
N LYS A 7 24.20 19.17 9.85
CA LYS A 7 23.88 19.50 11.25
C LYS A 7 22.39 19.86 11.41
N GLU A 8 21.81 20.60 10.46
CA GLU A 8 20.38 20.93 10.49
C GLU A 8 19.50 19.67 10.30
N GLU A 9 19.93 18.71 9.49
CA GLU A 9 19.19 17.44 9.31
C GLU A 9 19.18 16.58 10.57
N THR A 10 20.26 16.57 11.36
CA THR A 10 20.33 15.76 12.62
C THR A 10 19.58 16.39 13.79
N GLU A 11 19.17 17.64 13.71
CA GLU A 11 18.44 18.36 14.78
C GLU A 11 16.91 18.33 14.60
N ARG A 12 16.39 17.84 13.46
CA ARG A 12 14.95 17.79 13.20
C ARG A 12 14.28 16.69 14.01
N PRO A 13 13.06 16.93 14.52
CA PRO A 13 12.30 15.88 15.19
C PRO A 13 11.99 14.74 14.21
N VAL A 14 11.88 13.53 14.76
CA VAL A 14 11.74 12.31 14.00
C VAL A 14 10.27 11.86 14.00
N ILE A 15 9.75 11.55 12.82
CA ILE A 15 8.48 10.86 12.64
C ILE A 15 8.76 9.35 12.51
N THR A 16 8.12 8.57 13.36
CA THR A 16 8.15 7.10 13.26
C THR A 16 7.02 6.63 12.37
N LEU A 17 7.37 6.12 11.21
CA LEU A 17 6.44 5.59 10.22
C LEU A 17 6.42 4.08 10.30
N GLY A 18 5.26 3.50 10.64
CA GLY A 18 5.08 2.05 10.70
C GLY A 18 4.54 1.49 9.39
N SER A 19 5.11 0.38 8.96
CA SER A 19 4.66 -0.32 7.76
C SER A 19 4.98 -1.81 7.83
N ASP A 20 4.27 -2.57 7.00
CA ASP A 20 4.65 -3.92 6.61
C ASP A 20 5.62 -3.84 5.41
N ASN A 21 6.30 -4.95 5.11
CA ASN A 21 7.10 -5.06 3.89
C ASN A 21 6.18 -5.12 2.67
N TYR A 22 6.26 -4.12 1.79
CA TYR A 22 5.33 -3.99 0.65
C TYR A 22 6.02 -3.41 -0.59
N PRO A 23 6.87 -4.19 -1.31
CA PRO A 23 7.42 -3.71 -2.58
C PRO A 23 6.32 -3.44 -3.62
N PRO A 24 6.41 -2.38 -4.43
CA PRO A 24 7.47 -1.36 -4.49
C PRO A 24 7.22 -0.14 -3.60
N TYR A 25 6.32 -0.21 -2.63
CA TYR A 25 5.94 0.91 -1.76
C TYR A 25 6.89 1.10 -0.60
N ILE A 26 7.08 0.08 0.22
CA ILE A 26 8.06 0.07 1.32
C ILE A 26 8.72 -1.29 1.39
N TYR A 27 10.04 -1.31 1.31
CA TYR A 27 10.85 -2.52 1.44
C TYR A 27 12.29 -2.15 1.80
N LEU A 28 13.08 -3.14 2.20
CA LEU A 28 14.51 -2.95 2.42
C LEU A 28 15.28 -3.26 1.13
N ASN A 29 16.22 -2.40 0.76
CA ASN A 29 17.14 -2.69 -0.34
C ASN A 29 18.20 -3.72 0.08
N GLU A 30 19.14 -4.04 -0.81
CA GLU A 30 20.22 -5.01 -0.56
C GLU A 30 21.10 -4.61 0.63
N ASP A 31 21.22 -3.31 0.94
CA ASP A 31 21.98 -2.77 2.07
C ASP A 31 21.15 -2.69 3.36
N GLY A 32 19.93 -3.20 3.36
CA GLY A 32 19.02 -3.14 4.51
C GLY A 32 18.43 -1.77 4.79
N VAL A 33 18.46 -0.86 3.80
CA VAL A 33 17.94 0.51 3.92
C VAL A 33 16.50 0.56 3.41
N PRO A 34 15.56 1.17 4.17
CA PRO A 34 14.20 1.37 3.70
C PRO A 34 14.16 2.17 2.40
N THR A 35 13.43 1.66 1.42
CA THR A 35 13.30 2.24 0.09
C THR A 35 11.89 2.00 -0.45
N GLY A 36 11.55 2.61 -1.56
CA GLY A 36 10.27 2.46 -2.24
C GLY A 36 9.52 3.77 -2.40
N ILE A 37 8.37 3.70 -3.07
CA ILE A 37 7.54 4.86 -3.40
C ILE A 37 7.15 5.63 -2.13
N ASP A 38 6.62 4.92 -1.14
CA ASP A 38 6.11 5.55 0.08
C ASP A 38 7.24 6.10 0.95
N VAL A 39 8.39 5.41 0.98
CA VAL A 39 9.57 5.92 1.70
C VAL A 39 10.04 7.24 1.11
N GLU A 40 10.16 7.32 -0.22
CA GLU A 40 10.61 8.55 -0.88
C GLU A 40 9.59 9.68 -0.76
N LEU A 41 8.29 9.40 -0.93
CA LEU A 41 7.24 10.39 -0.74
C LEU A 41 7.20 10.92 0.70
N ALA A 42 7.25 10.02 1.68
CA ALA A 42 7.23 10.40 3.10
C ALA A 42 8.48 11.20 3.49
N THR A 43 9.66 10.77 3.04
CA THR A 43 10.91 11.45 3.34
C THR A 43 10.89 12.88 2.82
N GLU A 44 10.50 13.10 1.59
CA GLU A 44 10.41 14.43 1.00
C GLU A 44 9.32 15.29 1.66
N ALA A 45 8.14 14.74 1.86
CA ALA A 45 7.02 15.46 2.47
C ALA A 45 7.35 15.90 3.90
N PHE A 46 7.82 15.00 4.72
CA PHE A 46 8.19 15.33 6.12
C PHE A 46 9.39 16.26 6.20
N LYS A 47 10.33 16.13 5.27
CA LYS A 47 11.44 17.09 5.17
C LYS A 47 10.93 18.51 4.92
N ARG A 48 10.00 18.71 4.00
CA ARG A 48 9.35 20.00 3.74
C ARG A 48 8.63 20.54 4.98
N MET A 49 8.12 19.65 5.82
CA MET A 49 7.44 20.00 7.08
C MET A 49 8.40 20.21 8.25
N GLY A 50 9.70 19.95 8.08
CA GLY A 50 10.72 20.12 9.12
C GLY A 50 11.01 18.87 9.96
N TYR A 51 10.68 17.67 9.46
CA TYR A 51 10.90 16.40 10.17
C TYR A 51 11.88 15.49 9.43
N GLN A 52 12.46 14.57 10.20
CA GLN A 52 13.07 13.35 9.68
C GLN A 52 12.06 12.20 9.76
N VAL A 53 12.30 11.12 9.01
CA VAL A 53 11.47 9.92 9.04
C VAL A 53 12.32 8.73 9.44
N ASP A 54 11.83 7.97 10.42
CA ASP A 54 12.31 6.64 10.77
C ASP A 54 11.25 5.62 10.35
N VAL A 55 11.59 4.77 9.39
CA VAL A 55 10.69 3.73 8.88
C VAL A 55 10.92 2.46 9.69
N VAL A 56 9.88 1.99 10.37
CA VAL A 56 9.93 0.79 11.19
C VAL A 56 8.97 -0.27 10.67
N GLN A 57 9.42 -1.51 10.67
CA GLN A 57 8.56 -2.64 10.36
C GLN A 57 7.69 -2.98 11.57
N ILE A 58 6.39 -3.17 11.34
CA ILE A 58 5.43 -3.49 12.39
C ILE A 58 4.68 -4.80 12.06
N ASN A 59 4.07 -5.39 13.08
CA ASN A 59 3.02 -6.38 12.85
C ASN A 59 1.78 -5.65 12.30
N TRP A 60 1.43 -5.91 11.06
CA TRP A 60 0.36 -5.19 10.36
C TRP A 60 -1.00 -5.29 11.05
N GLU A 61 -1.28 -6.40 11.71
CA GLU A 61 -2.52 -6.59 12.48
C GLU A 61 -2.62 -5.65 13.68
N LYS A 62 -1.49 -5.16 14.19
CA LYS A 62 -1.41 -4.24 15.34
C LYS A 62 -1.30 -2.76 14.96
N LYS A 63 -1.38 -2.43 13.68
CA LYS A 63 -1.15 -1.07 13.18
C LYS A 63 -1.99 0.00 13.89
N LYS A 64 -3.27 -0.26 14.10
CA LYS A 64 -4.17 0.68 14.75
C LYS A 64 -3.80 0.91 16.21
N GLU A 65 -3.55 -0.15 16.96
CA GLU A 65 -3.10 -0.10 18.35
C GLU A 65 -1.80 0.70 18.48
N LEU A 66 -0.84 0.46 17.59
CA LEU A 66 0.47 1.10 17.61
C LEU A 66 0.38 2.61 17.32
N VAL A 67 -0.45 3.03 16.38
CA VAL A 67 -0.61 4.47 16.09
C VAL A 67 -1.42 5.18 17.16
N GLU A 68 -2.42 4.53 17.75
CA GLU A 68 -3.23 5.07 18.84
C GLU A 68 -2.41 5.24 20.13
N SER A 69 -1.50 4.32 20.41
CA SER A 69 -0.61 4.40 21.58
C SER A 69 0.53 5.43 21.42
N GLY A 70 0.79 5.90 20.20
CA GLY A 70 1.91 6.78 19.91
C GLY A 70 3.27 6.08 19.75
N GLU A 71 3.28 4.75 19.74
CA GLU A 71 4.50 3.97 19.45
C GLU A 71 4.98 4.25 18.04
N ILE A 72 4.06 4.44 17.09
CA ILE A 72 4.31 5.00 15.78
C ILE A 72 3.47 6.27 15.60
N ASP A 73 3.97 7.21 14.79
CA ASP A 73 3.26 8.46 14.48
C ASP A 73 2.24 8.30 13.35
N CYS A 74 2.56 7.47 12.38
CA CYS A 74 1.70 7.25 11.21
C CYS A 74 1.95 5.88 10.57
N ILE A 75 1.01 5.51 9.69
CA ILE A 75 1.02 4.26 8.95
C ILE A 75 1.04 4.56 7.45
N MET A 76 1.96 3.93 6.74
CA MET A 76 1.99 3.90 5.27
C MET A 76 2.23 2.46 4.80
N GLY A 77 2.41 2.24 3.52
CA GLY A 77 2.63 0.93 2.91
C GLY A 77 1.44 0.51 2.05
N CYS A 78 1.11 1.35 1.04
CA CYS A 78 -0.05 1.13 0.18
C CYS A 78 -1.34 0.96 0.98
N PHE A 79 -1.55 1.83 1.97
CA PHE A 79 -2.65 1.71 2.91
C PHE A 79 -3.92 2.34 2.36
N SER A 80 -4.88 1.49 1.99
CA SER A 80 -6.15 1.90 1.39
C SER A 80 -7.05 2.62 2.40
N MET A 81 -7.55 3.78 2.00
CA MET A 81 -8.49 4.59 2.79
C MET A 81 -9.90 4.02 2.78
N GLU A 82 -10.26 3.23 1.76
CA GLU A 82 -11.60 2.70 1.57
C GLU A 82 -12.09 1.87 2.77
N GLY A 83 -13.26 2.24 3.30
CA GLY A 83 -13.86 1.55 4.44
C GLY A 83 -13.19 1.83 5.79
N ARG A 84 -12.20 2.73 5.83
CA ARG A 84 -11.45 3.07 7.05
C ARG A 84 -11.44 4.58 7.36
N LEU A 85 -12.28 5.35 6.70
CA LEU A 85 -12.28 6.81 6.86
C LEU A 85 -12.54 7.26 8.31
N ASP A 86 -13.32 6.49 9.04
CA ASP A 86 -13.66 6.80 10.45
C ASP A 86 -12.69 6.21 11.46
N ASP A 87 -11.78 5.32 11.04
CA ASP A 87 -10.85 4.63 11.93
C ASP A 87 -9.57 5.42 12.20
N TYR A 88 -9.21 6.31 11.30
CA TYR A 88 -7.98 7.09 11.35
C TYR A 88 -8.24 8.53 10.94
N ARG A 89 -7.27 9.40 11.24
CA ARG A 89 -7.17 10.70 10.60
C ARG A 89 -6.25 10.54 9.39
N TRP A 90 -6.75 10.88 8.20
CA TRP A 90 -6.07 10.59 6.95
C TRP A 90 -5.47 11.83 6.30
N ALA A 91 -4.22 11.67 5.82
CA ALA A 91 -3.61 12.58 4.85
C ALA A 91 -3.64 11.91 3.46
N GLY A 92 -4.06 12.66 2.46
CA GLY A 92 -4.22 12.15 1.10
C GLY A 92 -5.70 12.09 0.68
N PRO A 93 -6.07 11.25 -0.32
CA PRO A 93 -5.23 10.24 -0.98
C PRO A 93 -4.09 10.85 -1.79
N TYR A 94 -2.96 10.19 -1.84
CA TYR A 94 -1.79 10.64 -2.61
C TYR A 94 -1.47 9.75 -3.82
N ILE A 95 -2.01 8.55 -3.85
CA ILE A 95 -1.91 7.57 -4.95
C ILE A 95 -3.25 6.86 -5.11
N ALA A 96 -3.63 6.56 -6.36
CA ALA A 96 -4.70 5.63 -6.69
C ALA A 96 -4.09 4.25 -6.97
N SER A 97 -4.67 3.18 -6.42
CA SER A 97 -4.22 1.82 -6.65
C SER A 97 -5.38 0.90 -7.00
N ARG A 98 -5.12 -0.08 -7.87
CA ARG A 98 -6.10 -1.10 -8.25
C ARG A 98 -5.91 -2.33 -7.39
N GLN A 99 -6.99 -2.78 -6.75
CA GLN A 99 -7.07 -4.10 -6.14
C GLN A 99 -7.50 -5.07 -7.24
N VAL A 100 -6.76 -6.14 -7.42
CA VAL A 100 -6.96 -7.08 -8.54
C VAL A 100 -6.86 -8.52 -8.07
N VAL A 101 -7.32 -9.43 -8.91
CA VAL A 101 -7.12 -10.87 -8.77
C VAL A 101 -6.05 -11.31 -9.74
N ALA A 102 -5.13 -12.14 -9.28
CA ALA A 102 -4.13 -12.80 -10.11
C ALA A 102 -4.25 -14.31 -10.02
N VAL A 103 -3.92 -14.96 -11.12
CA VAL A 103 -3.94 -16.42 -11.29
C VAL A 103 -2.65 -16.86 -11.97
N ASN A 104 -2.36 -18.16 -11.99
CA ASN A 104 -1.25 -18.66 -12.80
C ASN A 104 -1.53 -18.41 -14.28
N GLU A 105 -0.48 -18.20 -15.07
CA GLU A 105 -0.58 -17.86 -16.51
C GLU A 105 -1.45 -18.82 -17.29
N ASN A 106 -1.40 -20.11 -16.99
CA ASN A 106 -2.14 -21.17 -17.68
C ASN A 106 -3.54 -21.46 -17.10
N SER A 107 -4.00 -20.66 -16.14
CA SER A 107 -5.31 -20.81 -15.53
C SER A 107 -6.44 -20.55 -16.54
N ASP A 108 -7.56 -21.23 -16.36
CA ASP A 108 -8.80 -21.00 -17.12
C ASP A 108 -9.70 -19.92 -16.49
N ILE A 109 -9.23 -19.25 -15.43
CA ILE A 109 -9.93 -18.15 -14.78
C ILE A 109 -9.59 -16.85 -15.51
N TYR A 110 -10.58 -16.19 -16.12
CA TYR A 110 -10.42 -14.94 -16.87
C TYR A 110 -11.21 -13.77 -16.29
N LYS A 111 -12.26 -14.02 -15.55
CA LYS A 111 -13.13 -13.00 -14.93
C LYS A 111 -13.53 -13.43 -13.52
N LEU A 112 -14.03 -12.48 -12.74
CA LEU A 112 -14.39 -12.72 -11.34
C LEU A 112 -15.41 -13.83 -11.18
N SER A 113 -16.36 -13.97 -12.10
CA SER A 113 -17.36 -15.06 -12.07
C SER A 113 -16.75 -16.45 -12.19
N ASP A 114 -15.56 -16.59 -12.76
CA ASP A 114 -14.86 -17.88 -12.89
C ASP A 114 -14.27 -18.36 -11.54
N LEU A 115 -14.32 -17.54 -10.49
CA LEU A 115 -13.84 -17.90 -9.16
C LEU A 115 -14.78 -18.84 -8.41
N GLU A 116 -15.96 -19.16 -8.93
CA GLU A 116 -16.91 -20.06 -8.28
C GLU A 116 -16.26 -21.42 -7.93
N GLY A 117 -16.35 -21.79 -6.67
CA GLY A 117 -15.78 -23.03 -6.15
C GLY A 117 -14.26 -23.08 -6.07
N LYS A 118 -13.57 -21.99 -6.40
CA LYS A 118 -12.10 -21.90 -6.39
C LYS A 118 -11.56 -21.50 -5.02
N ASN A 119 -10.29 -21.80 -4.78
CA ASN A 119 -9.58 -21.41 -3.58
C ASN A 119 -8.80 -20.13 -3.84
N LEU A 120 -8.98 -19.13 -2.99
CA LEU A 120 -8.34 -17.82 -3.13
C LEU A 120 -7.65 -17.45 -1.83
N ALA A 121 -6.41 -16.95 -1.94
CA ALA A 121 -5.66 -16.45 -0.80
C ALA A 121 -5.57 -14.93 -0.78
N VAL A 122 -5.63 -14.36 0.42
CA VAL A 122 -5.49 -12.93 0.69
C VAL A 122 -4.60 -12.74 1.92
N GLN A 123 -4.03 -11.55 2.05
CA GLN A 123 -3.41 -11.16 3.32
C GLN A 123 -4.49 -10.74 4.31
N SER A 124 -4.33 -11.14 5.57
CA SER A 124 -5.21 -10.76 6.67
C SER A 124 -5.28 -9.24 6.83
N THR A 125 -6.44 -8.73 7.20
CA THR A 125 -6.73 -7.31 7.50
C THR A 125 -6.49 -6.37 6.32
N THR A 126 -6.64 -6.88 5.11
CA THR A 126 -6.57 -6.11 3.86
C THR A 126 -7.96 -5.89 3.28
N LYS A 127 -8.07 -4.96 2.35
CA LYS A 127 -9.33 -4.68 1.66
C LYS A 127 -9.85 -5.89 0.86
N PRO A 128 -9.01 -6.62 0.11
CA PRO A 128 -9.48 -7.83 -0.57
C PRO A 128 -10.06 -8.89 0.38
N GLU A 129 -9.45 -9.10 1.54
CA GLU A 129 -10.01 -10.02 2.54
C GLU A 129 -11.45 -9.63 2.89
N GLY A 130 -11.68 -8.36 3.18
CA GLY A 130 -13.02 -7.87 3.54
C GLY A 130 -14.04 -8.08 2.42
N ILE A 131 -13.65 -7.84 1.18
CA ILE A 131 -14.52 -8.02 0.00
C ILE A 131 -14.97 -9.48 -0.12
N PHE A 132 -14.04 -10.42 -0.05
CA PHE A 132 -14.34 -11.85 -0.20
C PHE A 132 -15.02 -12.45 1.03
N LEU A 133 -14.60 -12.03 2.23
CA LEU A 133 -15.16 -12.54 3.48
C LEU A 133 -16.63 -12.11 3.67
N ASN A 134 -16.92 -10.86 3.39
CA ASN A 134 -18.25 -10.26 3.59
C ASN A 134 -19.13 -10.33 2.35
N ARG A 135 -18.57 -10.74 1.22
CA ARG A 135 -19.26 -10.84 -0.09
C ARG A 135 -20.00 -9.54 -0.44
N THR A 136 -19.29 -8.42 -0.30
CA THR A 136 -19.84 -7.08 -0.54
C THR A 136 -19.96 -6.69 -2.01
N ASP A 137 -19.40 -7.51 -2.91
CA ASP A 137 -19.39 -7.27 -4.34
C ASP A 137 -20.23 -8.37 -5.03
N GLU A 138 -21.31 -7.99 -5.69
CA GLU A 138 -22.24 -8.92 -6.38
C GLU A 138 -21.59 -9.70 -7.51
N ARG A 139 -20.49 -9.21 -8.09
CA ARG A 139 -19.74 -9.90 -9.15
C ARG A 139 -19.01 -11.14 -8.64
N ILE A 140 -18.80 -11.24 -7.34
CA ILE A 140 -18.00 -12.31 -6.73
C ILE A 140 -18.91 -13.50 -6.41
N PRO A 141 -18.63 -14.68 -7.02
CA PRO A 141 -19.37 -15.89 -6.70
C PRO A 141 -18.92 -16.49 -5.37
N LYS A 142 -19.58 -17.57 -4.97
CA LYS A 142 -19.18 -18.34 -3.80
C LYS A 142 -17.86 -19.05 -4.07
N LEU A 143 -16.84 -18.75 -3.27
CA LEU A 143 -15.56 -19.44 -3.31
C LEU A 143 -15.65 -20.85 -2.72
N GLY A 144 -14.72 -21.72 -3.11
CA GLY A 144 -14.48 -22.98 -2.41
C GLY A 144 -13.92 -22.72 -1.01
N ASN A 145 -12.78 -22.01 -0.94
CA ASN A 145 -12.16 -21.57 0.32
C ASN A 145 -11.54 -20.19 0.14
N LEU A 146 -11.67 -19.37 1.19
CA LEU A 146 -10.91 -18.15 1.36
C LEU A 146 -9.82 -18.42 2.41
N ILE A 147 -8.55 -18.23 2.04
CA ILE A 147 -7.40 -18.48 2.89
C ILE A 147 -6.76 -17.13 3.24
N SER A 148 -6.77 -16.77 4.52
CA SER A 148 -6.18 -15.53 5.02
C SER A 148 -4.82 -15.83 5.66
N LEU A 149 -3.77 -15.20 5.16
CA LEU A 149 -2.40 -15.39 5.64
C LEU A 149 -1.85 -14.06 6.18
N GLY A 150 -0.98 -14.14 7.19
CA GLY A 150 -0.42 -12.95 7.84
C GLY A 150 0.60 -12.20 6.97
N HIS A 151 1.23 -12.88 6.01
CA HIS A 151 2.26 -12.30 5.14
C HIS A 151 1.86 -12.40 3.67
N ARG A 152 1.95 -11.28 2.97
CA ARG A 152 1.57 -11.19 1.55
C ARG A 152 2.42 -12.10 0.66
N GLU A 153 3.69 -12.19 0.92
CA GLU A 153 4.58 -13.05 0.13
C GLU A 153 4.16 -14.51 0.14
N LEU A 154 3.56 -14.98 1.24
CA LEU A 154 3.02 -16.34 1.33
C LEU A 154 1.84 -16.57 0.38
N ILE A 155 0.97 -15.59 0.15
CA ILE A 155 -0.12 -15.79 -0.80
C ILE A 155 0.40 -16.02 -2.22
N TYR A 156 1.44 -15.30 -2.63
CA TYR A 156 2.07 -15.47 -3.94
C TYR A 156 2.79 -16.81 -4.05
N THR A 157 3.46 -17.24 -3.00
CA THR A 157 4.06 -18.56 -2.92
C THR A 157 3.01 -19.66 -3.07
N PHE A 158 1.88 -19.52 -2.39
CA PHE A 158 0.77 -20.46 -2.49
C PHE A 158 0.21 -20.54 -3.91
N LEU A 159 0.09 -19.40 -4.58
CA LEU A 159 -0.36 -19.37 -5.98
C LEU A 159 0.65 -20.08 -6.89
N GLY A 160 1.93 -19.76 -6.76
CA GLY A 160 2.99 -20.36 -7.57
C GLY A 160 3.09 -21.87 -7.43
N LYS A 161 2.81 -22.39 -6.23
CA LYS A 161 2.80 -23.83 -5.94
C LYS A 161 1.49 -24.53 -6.24
N GLY A 162 0.46 -23.78 -6.67
CA GLY A 162 -0.83 -24.35 -6.95
C GLY A 162 -1.66 -24.74 -5.72
N TYR A 163 -1.30 -24.25 -4.53
CA TYR A 163 -2.08 -24.50 -3.31
C TYR A 163 -3.37 -23.71 -3.26
N VAL A 164 -3.43 -22.61 -4.00
CA VAL A 164 -4.62 -21.84 -4.29
C VAL A 164 -4.73 -21.60 -5.79
N ASP A 165 -5.94 -21.28 -6.26
CA ASP A 165 -6.23 -21.00 -7.67
C ASP A 165 -6.03 -19.53 -8.02
N ALA A 166 -6.14 -18.65 -7.02
CA ALA A 166 -6.09 -17.21 -7.19
C ALA A 166 -5.59 -16.52 -5.93
N VAL A 167 -5.12 -15.29 -6.11
CA VAL A 167 -4.79 -14.35 -5.03
C VAL A 167 -5.40 -12.99 -5.33
N ALA A 168 -5.59 -12.16 -4.31
CA ALA A 168 -6.05 -10.79 -4.48
C ALA A 168 -5.19 -9.83 -3.66
N ALA A 169 -4.72 -8.76 -4.31
CA ALA A 169 -3.85 -7.74 -3.73
C ALA A 169 -3.80 -6.51 -4.64
N HIS A 170 -3.02 -5.52 -4.26
CA HIS A 170 -2.70 -4.39 -5.13
C HIS A 170 -1.92 -4.85 -6.37
N GLU A 171 -2.30 -4.34 -7.53
CA GLU A 171 -1.69 -4.70 -8.82
C GLU A 171 -0.17 -4.52 -8.82
N GLU A 172 0.31 -3.40 -8.29
CA GLU A 172 1.74 -3.06 -8.27
C GLU A 172 2.56 -4.07 -7.46
N SER A 173 1.99 -4.58 -6.37
CA SER A 173 2.63 -5.61 -5.55
C SER A 173 2.77 -6.93 -6.31
N ILE A 174 1.74 -7.33 -7.04
CA ILE A 174 1.76 -8.56 -7.85
C ILE A 174 2.80 -8.43 -8.97
N VAL A 175 2.79 -7.31 -9.69
CA VAL A 175 3.77 -7.04 -10.77
C VAL A 175 5.19 -7.06 -10.22
N GLN A 176 5.43 -6.44 -9.07
CA GLN A 176 6.75 -6.43 -8.44
C GLN A 176 7.21 -7.83 -8.03
N TYR A 177 6.32 -8.63 -7.46
CA TYR A 177 6.63 -10.02 -7.11
C TYR A 177 7.00 -10.84 -8.36
N MET A 178 6.26 -10.68 -9.45
CA MET A 178 6.58 -11.36 -10.71
C MET A 178 7.97 -11.01 -11.22
N LYS A 179 8.40 -9.76 -11.09
CA LYS A 179 9.75 -9.32 -11.47
C LYS A 179 10.82 -9.89 -10.54
N ASP A 180 10.59 -9.84 -9.23
CA ASP A 180 11.58 -10.21 -8.23
C ASP A 180 11.84 -11.73 -8.19
N TYR A 181 10.81 -12.53 -8.45
CA TYR A 181 10.86 -13.99 -8.34
C TYR A 181 10.67 -14.73 -9.67
N ASP A 182 10.60 -14.01 -10.79
CA ASP A 182 10.36 -14.59 -12.12
C ASP A 182 9.10 -15.48 -12.14
N ALA A 183 8.04 -15.02 -11.49
CA ALA A 183 6.78 -15.75 -11.40
C ALA A 183 5.90 -15.46 -12.62
N SER A 184 5.23 -16.51 -13.13
CA SER A 184 4.38 -16.44 -14.32
C SER A 184 2.91 -16.38 -13.92
N PHE A 185 2.48 -15.22 -13.41
CA PHE A 185 1.10 -14.92 -13.07
C PHE A 185 0.42 -14.10 -14.17
N ARG A 186 -0.90 -14.13 -14.17
CA ARG A 186 -1.73 -13.29 -15.03
C ARG A 186 -2.76 -12.56 -14.16
N ILE A 187 -2.84 -11.25 -14.34
CA ILE A 187 -3.79 -10.40 -13.65
C ILE A 187 -5.09 -10.37 -14.46
N LEU A 188 -6.24 -10.56 -13.80
CA LEU A 188 -7.53 -10.44 -14.46
C LEU A 188 -7.77 -8.99 -14.90
N GLU A 189 -8.33 -8.81 -16.10
CA GLU A 189 -8.64 -7.48 -16.63
C GLU A 189 -9.67 -6.73 -15.78
N GLU A 190 -10.61 -7.48 -15.22
CA GLU A 190 -11.66 -6.94 -14.35
C GLU A 190 -11.11 -6.66 -12.95
N PRO A 191 -10.96 -5.40 -12.53
CA PRO A 191 -10.44 -5.10 -11.20
C PRO A 191 -11.50 -5.35 -10.13
N LEU A 192 -11.06 -5.64 -8.91
CA LEU A 192 -11.95 -5.66 -7.75
C LEU A 192 -12.43 -4.25 -7.41
N MET A 193 -11.49 -3.32 -7.28
CA MET A 193 -11.79 -1.91 -7.03
C MET A 193 -10.55 -1.03 -7.24
N ILE A 194 -10.79 0.26 -7.38
CA ILE A 194 -9.74 1.29 -7.36
C ILE A 194 -9.86 2.01 -6.02
N THR A 195 -8.76 2.10 -5.28
CA THR A 195 -8.74 2.70 -3.94
C THR A 195 -7.76 3.86 -3.87
N GLY A 196 -8.09 4.84 -3.02
CA GLY A 196 -7.14 5.88 -2.63
C GLY A 196 -6.22 5.39 -1.52
N ILE A 197 -4.95 5.67 -1.68
CA ILE A 197 -3.90 5.33 -0.72
C ILE A 197 -3.55 6.59 0.05
N GLY A 198 -3.53 6.49 1.37
CA GLY A 198 -3.26 7.62 2.25
C GLY A 198 -2.28 7.30 3.37
N VAL A 199 -1.94 8.34 4.11
CA VAL A 199 -1.17 8.24 5.35
C VAL A 199 -2.14 8.27 6.52
N ALA A 200 -2.12 7.25 7.36
CA ALA A 200 -3.01 7.16 8.51
C ALA A 200 -2.32 7.62 9.79
N PHE A 201 -2.94 8.58 10.46
CA PHE A 201 -2.59 9.04 11.81
C PHE A 201 -3.65 8.57 12.78
N ALA A 202 -3.35 8.59 14.08
CA ALA A 202 -4.37 8.34 15.10
C ALA A 202 -5.56 9.28 14.89
N LYS A 203 -6.78 8.78 15.10
CA LYS A 203 -8.01 9.54 14.85
C LYS A 203 -8.06 10.86 15.62
N ASP A 204 -7.55 10.87 16.84
CA ASP A 204 -7.51 12.03 17.76
C ASP A 204 -6.17 12.76 17.74
N ASP A 205 -5.33 12.53 16.72
CA ASP A 205 -4.10 13.29 16.55
C ASP A 205 -4.44 14.77 16.24
N ASP A 206 -4.22 15.63 17.20
CA ASP A 206 -4.55 17.06 17.15
C ASP A 206 -3.33 17.96 16.92
N ARG A 207 -2.18 17.37 16.57
CA ARG A 207 -0.93 18.14 16.36
C ARG A 207 -0.93 19.01 15.10
N GLY A 208 -1.92 18.86 14.23
CA GLY A 208 -1.96 19.54 12.93
C GLY A 208 -1.07 18.91 11.86
N ILE A 209 -0.36 17.86 12.22
CA ILE A 209 0.61 17.19 11.33
C ILE A 209 -0.08 16.45 10.19
N CYS A 210 -1.25 15.88 10.42
CA CYS A 210 -2.02 15.18 9.39
C CYS A 210 -2.45 16.14 8.28
N GLU A 211 -3.02 17.28 8.63
CA GLU A 211 -3.47 18.31 7.68
C GLU A 211 -2.30 18.90 6.90
N GLN A 212 -1.18 19.13 7.58
CA GLN A 212 0.04 19.62 6.96
C GLN A 212 0.63 18.60 5.99
N MET A 213 0.60 17.31 6.34
CA MET A 213 1.05 16.23 5.47
C MET A 213 0.18 16.13 4.22
N SER A 214 -1.14 16.23 4.37
CA SER A 214 -2.08 16.22 3.25
C SER A 214 -1.80 17.36 2.27
N GLN A 215 -1.61 18.56 2.78
CA GLN A 215 -1.28 19.74 1.96
C GLN A 215 0.08 19.57 1.26
N THR A 216 1.07 19.07 1.96
CA THR A 216 2.43 18.89 1.42
C THR A 216 2.44 17.84 0.30
N LEU A 217 1.73 16.74 0.47
CA LEU A 217 1.58 15.72 -0.59
C LEU A 217 0.88 16.28 -1.82
N GLU A 218 -0.12 17.14 -1.65
CA GLU A 218 -0.79 17.81 -2.76
C GLU A 218 0.14 18.78 -3.49
N GLU A 219 0.95 19.55 -2.78
CA GLU A 219 1.98 20.39 -3.36
C GLU A 219 3.00 19.57 -4.18
N MET A 220 3.40 18.43 -3.67
CA MET A 220 4.32 17.50 -4.37
C MET A 220 3.68 16.90 -5.63
N ARG A 221 2.37 16.67 -5.63
CA ARG A 221 1.64 16.25 -6.83
C ARG A 221 1.66 17.35 -7.87
N GLN A 222 1.38 18.59 -7.47
CA GLN A 222 1.28 19.73 -8.36
C GLN A 222 2.63 20.17 -8.95
N ASP A 223 3.71 20.11 -8.17
CA ASP A 223 5.04 20.56 -8.60
C ASP A 223 5.84 19.48 -9.38
N GLY A 224 5.27 18.29 -9.56
CA GLY A 224 5.89 17.20 -10.30
C GLY A 224 6.82 16.30 -9.49
N THR A 225 7.01 16.56 -8.20
CA THR A 225 7.88 15.74 -7.32
C THR A 225 7.35 14.33 -7.18
N SER A 226 6.05 14.17 -6.93
CA SER A 226 5.43 12.84 -6.80
C SER A 226 5.54 12.04 -8.09
N LEU A 227 5.34 12.66 -9.25
CA LEU A 227 5.50 12.00 -10.55
C LEU A 227 6.92 11.49 -10.75
N LYS A 228 7.93 12.29 -10.43
CA LYS A 228 9.34 11.89 -10.55
C LYS A 228 9.71 10.73 -9.64
N ILE A 229 9.12 10.68 -8.45
CA ILE A 229 9.34 9.58 -7.51
C ILE A 229 8.70 8.30 -8.06
N ILE A 230 7.44 8.36 -8.46
CA ILE A 230 6.67 7.19 -8.90
C ILE A 230 7.24 6.60 -10.19
N GLU A 231 7.72 7.43 -11.13
CA GLU A 231 8.28 6.96 -12.41
C GLU A 231 9.53 6.09 -12.24
N LYS A 232 10.23 6.17 -11.12
CA LYS A 232 11.37 5.29 -10.83
C LYS A 232 10.96 3.84 -10.60
N TYR A 233 9.72 3.61 -10.21
CA TYR A 233 9.22 2.32 -9.75
C TYR A 233 8.15 1.72 -10.64
N LEU A 234 7.32 2.54 -11.27
CA LEU A 234 6.14 2.11 -12.01
C LEU A 234 6.14 2.66 -13.42
N ASP A 235 5.69 1.82 -14.36
CA ASP A 235 5.38 2.25 -15.71
C ASP A 235 4.07 3.06 -15.71
N ASP A 236 3.93 4.03 -16.62
CA ASP A 236 2.77 4.91 -16.73
C ASP A 236 2.39 5.58 -15.39
N PRO A 237 3.32 6.35 -14.79
CA PRO A 237 3.18 6.85 -13.43
C PRO A 237 2.01 7.82 -13.27
N GLN A 238 1.60 8.52 -14.33
CA GLN A 238 0.55 9.55 -14.29
C GLN A 238 -0.79 8.98 -13.83
N LYS A 239 -1.13 7.76 -14.22
CA LYS A 239 -2.42 7.15 -13.84
C LYS A 239 -2.56 6.95 -12.33
N TYR A 240 -1.46 6.78 -11.61
CA TYR A 240 -1.46 6.60 -10.16
C TYR A 240 -1.69 7.91 -9.40
N LEU A 241 -1.57 9.06 -10.06
CA LEU A 241 -1.81 10.39 -9.49
C LEU A 241 -3.22 10.92 -9.74
N GLU A 242 -4.09 10.17 -10.41
CA GLU A 242 -5.49 10.51 -10.65
C GLU A 242 -6.34 10.17 -9.43
N VAL A 243 -6.27 11.03 -8.40
CA VAL A 243 -6.90 10.79 -7.09
C VAL A 243 -8.16 11.61 -6.83
N ASP A 244 -8.46 12.61 -7.65
CA ASP A 244 -9.54 13.56 -7.40
C ASP A 244 -10.93 12.94 -7.45
N ASP A 245 -11.14 11.91 -8.26
CA ASP A 245 -12.43 11.27 -8.50
C ASP A 245 -12.69 10.03 -7.64
N LEU A 246 -11.91 9.82 -6.58
CA LEU A 246 -12.04 8.62 -5.73
C LEU A 246 -13.16 8.71 -4.69
N GLY A 247 -13.79 9.88 -4.48
CA GLY A 247 -14.96 10.04 -3.63
C GLY A 247 -14.68 10.18 -2.13
N TYR A 248 -13.50 10.61 -1.76
CA TYR A 248 -13.13 10.88 -0.37
C TYR A 248 -13.18 12.37 -0.02
#